data_c28e306e6c37ee89173ebd2036fc6b25
#
_entry.id   c28e306e6c37ee89173ebd2036fc6b25
#
_cell.length_a   1.000
_cell.length_b   1.000
_cell.length_c   1.000
_cell.angle_alpha   90.00
_cell.angle_beta   90.00
_cell.angle_gamma   90.00
#
_symmetry.space_group_name_H-M   'P 1'
#
loop_
_entity.id
_entity.type
_entity.pdbx_description
1 polymer ?
#
loop_
_entity_poly.entity_id
_entity_poly.type
_entity_poly.pdbx_seq_one_letter_code
_entity_poly.pdbx_strand_id
1 'polypeptide(L)'
;MAPGQDWSKTWTFYKGDWHEGNIPIMGVRSHAAWLCSSVFDGARTFEGVTPDIDLHCARVNASAATMHLKPVVSAETWEGLTRDGIKRFDKDAALYIRPMYWAERSGTLLVAPDPDSTQWCLSLYEAPMRAAEGFSITLSPYRKPSMETMPVDAKAGCLYPNNARALIEANARGFGNCAVRDMLGNVAELATANLFTAKDSVVFTPAPNGTFLNGITRQRVITLLRDAGVSVVETTLRYSDLENADEIFSSGNYSKVMPINRIDARSLQPGPLYRKARELYWAFAHD
;
A
#
# COMPACT_ATOMS: atom_id res chain seq x y z
N MET A 1 -9.33 17.30 -4.38
CA MET A 1 -9.42 18.46 -3.47
C MET A 1 -9.60 19.70 -4.33
N ALA A 2 -10.53 20.58 -3.98
CA ALA A 2 -10.70 21.86 -4.67
C ALA A 2 -9.47 22.76 -4.42
N PRO A 3 -9.16 23.71 -5.31
CA PRO A 3 -8.10 24.70 -5.06
C PRO A 3 -8.38 25.44 -3.76
N GLY A 4 -7.45 25.41 -2.80
CA GLY A 4 -7.58 26.03 -1.48
C GLY A 4 -7.95 25.07 -0.35
N GLN A 5 -8.00 23.76 -0.60
CA GLN A 5 -8.20 22.79 0.47
C GLN A 5 -6.87 22.59 1.22
N ASP A 6 -6.84 22.99 2.49
CA ASP A 6 -5.70 22.78 3.36
C ASP A 6 -5.40 21.30 3.53
N TRP A 7 -4.12 20.95 3.62
CA TRP A 7 -3.67 19.62 3.98
C TRP A 7 -4.13 19.31 5.41
N SER A 8 -4.44 18.03 5.70
CA SER A 8 -4.62 17.60 7.09
C SER A 8 -3.36 17.92 7.89
N LYS A 9 -3.48 18.03 9.22
CA LYS A 9 -2.33 18.28 10.10
C LYS A 9 -1.20 17.33 9.72
N THR A 10 -0.05 17.91 9.38
CA THR A 10 1.10 17.20 8.80
C THR A 10 2.37 17.67 9.51
N TRP A 11 3.27 16.74 9.75
CA TRP A 11 4.64 17.00 10.17
C TRP A 11 5.59 16.25 9.24
N THR A 12 6.60 16.95 8.75
CA THR A 12 7.61 16.41 7.84
C THR A 12 9.00 16.55 8.42
N PHE A 13 9.68 15.43 8.64
CA PHE A 13 11.11 15.42 9.00
C PHE A 13 11.93 15.50 7.72
N TYR A 14 12.75 16.55 7.60
CA TYR A 14 13.61 16.78 6.44
C TYR A 14 14.86 17.54 6.85
N LYS A 15 16.03 17.11 6.37
CA LYS A 15 17.33 17.73 6.65
C LYS A 15 17.66 17.91 8.14
N GLY A 16 17.27 16.94 8.96
CA GLY A 16 17.59 16.92 10.37
C GLY A 16 16.56 17.54 11.31
N ASP A 17 15.52 18.21 10.77
CA ASP A 17 14.52 18.92 11.56
C ASP A 17 13.08 18.52 11.22
N TRP A 18 12.18 18.68 12.16
CA TRP A 18 10.75 18.60 11.97
C TRP A 18 10.16 19.94 11.52
N HIS A 19 9.42 19.90 10.43
CA HIS A 19 8.69 21.03 9.86
C HIS A 19 7.19 20.76 9.89
N GLU A 20 6.42 21.77 10.31
CA GLU A 20 4.96 21.66 10.23
C GLU A 20 4.49 21.86 8.79
N GLY A 21 3.53 21.02 8.38
CA GLY A 21 2.87 21.08 7.08
C GLY A 21 3.53 20.27 5.96
N ASN A 22 2.95 20.41 4.78
CA ASN A 22 3.43 19.82 3.53
C ASN A 22 4.46 20.76 2.89
N ILE A 23 5.71 20.65 3.30
CA ILE A 23 6.80 21.52 2.86
C ILE A 23 7.31 21.16 1.45
N PRO A 24 7.82 22.13 0.66
CA PRO A 24 8.46 21.86 -0.62
C PRO A 24 9.81 21.19 -0.43
N ILE A 25 9.98 19.98 -0.96
CA ILE A 25 11.21 19.18 -0.82
C ILE A 25 11.90 18.84 -2.14
N MET A 26 11.26 19.09 -3.28
CA MET A 26 11.81 18.80 -4.60
C MET A 26 11.74 20.03 -5.51
N GLY A 27 12.78 20.22 -6.31
CA GLY A 27 12.80 21.22 -7.39
C GLY A 27 12.40 20.61 -8.73
N VAL A 28 12.14 21.46 -9.72
CA VAL A 28 11.77 21.02 -11.09
C VAL A 28 12.85 20.19 -11.80
N ARG A 29 14.10 20.31 -11.35
CA ARG A 29 15.25 19.55 -11.88
C ARG A 29 15.61 18.33 -11.05
N SER A 30 14.94 18.08 -9.92
CA SER A 30 15.12 16.85 -9.16
C SER A 30 14.78 15.66 -10.05
N HIS A 31 15.66 14.66 -10.14
CA HIS A 31 15.50 13.49 -11.00
C HIS A 31 14.14 12.79 -10.76
N ALA A 32 13.72 12.71 -9.52
CA ALA A 32 12.43 12.15 -9.16
C ALA A 32 11.23 12.94 -9.71
N ALA A 33 11.36 14.26 -9.87
CA ALA A 33 10.26 15.11 -10.35
C ALA A 33 9.91 14.87 -11.83
N TRP A 34 10.89 14.47 -12.64
CA TRP A 34 10.68 14.28 -14.08
C TRP A 34 10.89 12.84 -14.57
N LEU A 35 11.66 12.00 -13.84
CA LEU A 35 11.91 10.58 -14.18
C LEU A 35 11.41 9.60 -13.11
N CYS A 36 10.63 10.06 -12.14
CA CYS A 36 9.90 9.23 -11.17
C CYS A 36 10.79 8.29 -10.33
N SER A 37 12.05 8.64 -10.06
CA SER A 37 12.97 7.88 -9.24
C SER A 37 12.70 8.07 -7.74
N SER A 38 11.51 7.74 -7.30
CA SER A 38 11.12 7.82 -5.89
C SER A 38 10.50 6.52 -5.41
N VAL A 39 10.76 6.19 -4.16
CA VAL A 39 10.08 5.11 -3.42
C VAL A 39 9.50 5.66 -2.13
N PHE A 40 8.49 4.98 -1.62
CA PHE A 40 7.92 5.29 -0.34
C PHE A 40 7.41 4.03 0.34
N ASP A 41 7.16 4.12 1.62
CA ASP A 41 6.32 3.14 2.28
C ASP A 41 5.13 3.82 2.94
N GLY A 42 4.23 3.02 3.46
CA GLY A 42 3.07 3.51 4.19
C GLY A 42 2.85 2.62 5.39
N ALA A 43 3.03 3.17 6.59
CA ALA A 43 2.56 2.58 7.84
C ALA A 43 1.39 3.39 8.39
N ARG A 44 0.77 2.92 9.45
CA ARG A 44 -0.31 3.64 10.13
C ARG A 44 -0.21 3.55 11.63
N THR A 45 -0.51 4.67 12.28
CA THR A 45 -0.92 4.68 13.70
C THR A 45 -2.45 4.81 13.75
N PHE A 46 -3.08 4.02 14.58
CA PHE A 46 -4.52 4.08 14.86
C PHE A 46 -4.79 3.45 16.24
N GLU A 47 -5.72 3.98 16.99
CA GLU A 47 -6.09 3.46 18.32
C GLU A 47 -4.86 3.30 19.24
N GLY A 48 -3.84 4.16 19.07
CA GLY A 48 -2.61 4.15 19.86
C GLY A 48 -1.54 3.13 19.45
N VAL A 49 -1.80 2.28 18.46
CA VAL A 49 -0.86 1.24 17.99
C VAL A 49 -0.28 1.54 16.61
N THR A 50 0.88 0.97 16.33
CA THR A 50 1.58 1.13 15.04
C THR A 50 2.09 -0.23 14.56
N PRO A 51 1.19 -1.11 14.07
CA PRO A 51 1.56 -2.49 13.76
C PRO A 51 2.52 -2.58 12.57
N ASP A 52 3.46 -3.54 12.64
CA ASP A 52 4.43 -3.87 11.60
C ASP A 52 5.31 -2.69 11.15
N ILE A 53 5.57 -1.69 12.02
CA ILE A 53 6.38 -0.52 11.66
C ILE A 53 7.80 -0.90 11.25
N ASP A 54 8.42 -1.87 11.91
CA ASP A 54 9.72 -2.44 11.60
C ASP A 54 9.78 -2.98 10.15
N LEU A 55 8.77 -3.74 9.74
CA LEU A 55 8.66 -4.29 8.39
C LEU A 55 8.47 -3.19 7.34
N HIS A 56 7.70 -2.14 7.65
CA HIS A 56 7.53 -0.99 6.77
C HIS A 56 8.84 -0.20 6.61
N CYS A 57 9.59 0.00 7.69
CA CYS A 57 10.90 0.64 7.69
C CYS A 57 11.95 -0.17 6.91
N ALA A 58 11.96 -1.49 7.07
CA ALA A 58 12.82 -2.37 6.29
C ALA A 58 12.46 -2.34 4.80
N ARG A 59 11.16 -2.35 4.46
CA ARG A 59 10.72 -2.39 3.07
C ARG A 59 11.00 -1.09 2.29
N VAL A 60 10.94 0.10 2.89
CA VAL A 60 11.32 1.32 2.19
C VAL A 60 12.78 1.28 1.76
N ASN A 61 13.67 0.72 2.61
CA ASN A 61 15.08 0.52 2.29
C ASN A 61 15.28 -0.50 1.16
N ALA A 62 14.58 -1.63 1.20
CA ALA A 62 14.59 -2.62 0.11
C ALA A 62 14.09 -2.00 -1.20
N SER A 63 12.99 -1.24 -1.16
CA SER A 63 12.46 -0.54 -2.34
C SER A 63 13.44 0.49 -2.90
N ALA A 64 14.19 1.19 -2.04
CA ALA A 64 15.24 2.12 -2.47
C ALA A 64 16.34 1.38 -3.23
N ALA A 65 16.83 0.26 -2.70
CA ALA A 65 17.85 -0.56 -3.35
C ALA A 65 17.39 -1.09 -4.73
N THR A 66 16.15 -1.59 -4.83
CA THR A 66 15.57 -2.05 -6.11
C THR A 66 15.51 -0.92 -7.15
N MET A 67 15.29 0.33 -6.72
CA MET A 67 15.24 1.51 -7.60
C MET A 67 16.62 2.17 -7.79
N HIS A 68 17.70 1.48 -7.46
CA HIS A 68 19.08 1.99 -7.54
C HIS A 68 19.32 3.29 -6.74
N LEU A 69 18.55 3.48 -5.68
CA LEU A 69 18.77 4.52 -4.68
C LEU A 69 19.59 3.96 -3.52
N LYS A 70 20.30 4.83 -2.81
CA LYS A 70 21.11 4.44 -1.65
C LYS A 70 20.26 4.55 -0.38
N PRO A 71 19.92 3.45 0.32
CA PRO A 71 19.19 3.51 1.58
C PRO A 71 20.12 4.03 2.70
N VAL A 72 20.11 5.35 2.90
CA VAL A 72 21.04 6.05 3.83
C VAL A 72 20.52 6.14 5.26
N VAL A 73 19.30 5.66 5.52
CA VAL A 73 18.67 5.67 6.85
C VAL A 73 18.43 4.23 7.28
N SER A 74 18.87 3.85 8.49
CA SER A 74 18.62 2.50 9.00
C SER A 74 17.14 2.30 9.37
N ALA A 75 16.67 1.05 9.42
CA ALA A 75 15.30 0.74 9.84
C ALA A 75 15.01 1.26 11.25
N GLU A 76 15.95 1.12 12.16
CA GLU A 76 15.86 1.60 13.54
C GLU A 76 15.75 3.12 13.62
N THR A 77 16.48 3.83 12.74
CA THR A 77 16.37 5.31 12.64
C THR A 77 14.98 5.72 12.14
N TRP A 78 14.45 5.04 11.11
CA TRP A 78 13.09 5.26 10.65
C TRP A 78 12.05 5.06 11.74
N GLU A 79 12.19 3.98 12.54
CA GLU A 79 11.30 3.71 13.67
C GLU A 79 11.40 4.79 14.75
N GLY A 80 12.62 5.17 15.12
CA GLY A 80 12.86 6.21 16.12
C GLY A 80 12.23 7.54 15.73
N LEU A 81 12.45 7.98 14.48
CA LEU A 81 11.83 9.18 13.92
C LEU A 81 10.31 9.07 13.86
N THR A 82 9.78 7.90 13.50
CA THR A 82 8.33 7.67 13.49
C THR A 82 7.74 7.85 14.89
N ARG A 83 8.33 7.22 15.90
CA ARG A 83 7.90 7.34 17.31
C ARG A 83 7.99 8.80 17.82
N ASP A 84 9.02 9.52 17.40
CA ASP A 84 9.15 10.94 17.75
C ASP A 84 8.11 11.81 17.03
N GLY A 85 7.89 11.56 15.73
CA GLY A 85 6.89 12.28 14.94
C GLY A 85 5.46 12.09 15.46
N ILE A 86 5.08 10.90 15.90
CA ILE A 86 3.75 10.60 16.47
C ILE A 86 3.43 11.50 17.67
N LYS A 87 4.41 11.83 18.50
CA LYS A 87 4.23 12.71 19.68
C LYS A 87 3.80 14.14 19.36
N ARG A 88 3.86 14.55 18.09
CA ARG A 88 3.45 15.88 17.61
C ARG A 88 1.96 15.98 17.29
N PHE A 89 1.26 14.87 17.42
CA PHE A 89 -0.17 14.76 17.18
C PHE A 89 -0.93 14.42 18.46
N ASP A 90 -2.24 14.55 18.39
CA ASP A 90 -3.10 14.13 19.49
C ASP A 90 -2.99 12.62 19.70
N LYS A 91 -3.09 12.18 20.97
CA LYS A 91 -2.85 10.79 21.37
C LYS A 91 -3.68 9.76 20.58
N ASP A 92 -4.90 10.12 20.22
CA ASP A 92 -5.85 9.24 19.54
C ASP A 92 -5.90 9.49 18.03
N ALA A 93 -5.00 10.35 17.50
CA ALA A 93 -4.96 10.64 16.08
C ALA A 93 -4.61 9.40 15.26
N ALA A 94 -5.42 9.12 14.24
CA ALA A 94 -5.06 8.13 13.24
C ALA A 94 -4.16 8.78 12.18
N LEU A 95 -2.94 8.27 12.05
CA LEU A 95 -1.91 8.86 11.18
C LEU A 95 -1.55 7.92 10.04
N TYR A 96 -1.24 8.52 8.90
CA TYR A 96 -0.47 7.87 7.84
C TYR A 96 1.00 8.27 7.98
N ILE A 97 1.88 7.28 7.96
CA ILE A 97 3.33 7.41 8.13
C ILE A 97 3.97 7.09 6.80
N ARG A 98 4.71 8.06 6.22
CA ARG A 98 5.28 7.94 4.88
C ARG A 98 6.77 8.26 4.86
N PRO A 99 7.63 7.25 5.08
CA PRO A 99 9.05 7.36 4.74
C PRO A 99 9.21 7.37 3.21
N MET A 100 10.10 8.21 2.69
CA MET A 100 10.36 8.34 1.27
C MET A 100 11.86 8.48 0.98
N TYR A 101 12.29 7.92 -0.16
CA TYR A 101 13.57 8.21 -0.80
C TYR A 101 13.36 8.68 -2.23
N TRP A 102 14.27 9.50 -2.72
CA TRP A 102 14.32 9.89 -4.13
C TRP A 102 15.73 10.28 -4.55
N ALA A 103 16.02 10.19 -5.88
CA ALA A 103 17.24 10.76 -6.44
C ALA A 103 17.06 12.25 -6.72
N GLU A 104 18.04 13.04 -6.31
CA GLU A 104 18.09 14.48 -6.63
C GLU A 104 18.70 14.72 -8.01
N ARG A 105 19.71 13.95 -8.40
CA ARG A 105 20.44 14.13 -9.66
C ARG A 105 20.42 12.87 -10.52
N SER A 106 20.63 13.08 -11.83
CA SER A 106 21.00 12.01 -12.75
C SER A 106 22.43 11.57 -12.54
N GLY A 107 22.70 10.28 -12.76
CA GLY A 107 24.05 9.75 -12.93
C GLY A 107 24.63 10.06 -14.32
N THR A 108 25.78 9.46 -14.62
CA THR A 108 26.48 9.63 -15.89
C THR A 108 25.67 9.20 -17.12
N LEU A 109 24.73 8.30 -16.96
CA LEU A 109 23.83 7.82 -18.01
C LEU A 109 22.58 8.69 -18.21
N LEU A 110 22.49 9.86 -17.60
CA LEU A 110 21.42 10.86 -17.65
C LEU A 110 20.04 10.39 -17.22
N VAL A 111 19.57 9.23 -17.68
CA VAL A 111 18.27 8.63 -17.32
C VAL A 111 18.36 7.83 -16.02
N ALA A 112 19.53 7.27 -15.70
CA ALA A 112 19.74 6.56 -14.45
C ALA A 112 19.91 7.54 -13.29
N PRO A 113 19.35 7.23 -12.11
CA PRO A 113 19.56 8.06 -10.92
C PRO A 113 21.04 8.01 -10.48
N ASP A 114 21.51 9.08 -9.87
CA ASP A 114 22.77 9.09 -9.12
C ASP A 114 22.50 8.61 -7.69
N PRO A 115 22.95 7.40 -7.27
CA PRO A 115 22.68 6.86 -5.94
C PRO A 115 23.23 7.75 -4.81
N ASP A 116 24.35 8.44 -5.05
CA ASP A 116 24.96 9.33 -4.06
C ASP A 116 24.21 10.66 -3.90
N SER A 117 23.24 10.92 -4.79
CA SER A 117 22.33 12.05 -4.67
C SER A 117 21.02 11.70 -3.95
N THR A 118 20.91 10.51 -3.36
CA THR A 118 19.70 10.06 -2.68
C THR A 118 19.35 11.00 -1.52
N GLN A 119 18.15 11.52 -1.56
CA GLN A 119 17.51 12.31 -0.51
C GLN A 119 16.39 11.50 0.13
N TRP A 120 15.95 11.96 1.30
CA TRP A 120 14.90 11.29 2.05
C TRP A 120 14.11 12.26 2.93
N CYS A 121 12.90 11.87 3.27
CA CYS A 121 12.08 12.53 4.27
C CYS A 121 11.13 11.52 4.94
N LEU A 122 10.59 11.91 6.09
CA LEU A 122 9.52 11.20 6.76
C LEU A 122 8.34 12.15 6.95
N SER A 123 7.20 11.84 6.38
CA SER A 123 5.99 12.65 6.56
C SER A 123 4.93 11.85 7.34
N LEU A 124 4.41 12.45 8.40
CA LEU A 124 3.27 11.95 9.16
C LEU A 124 2.10 12.93 8.98
N TYR A 125 0.90 12.40 8.74
CA TYR A 125 -0.27 13.25 8.61
C TYR A 125 -1.55 12.54 9.05
N GLU A 126 -2.50 13.33 9.54
CA GLU A 126 -3.79 12.81 9.94
C GLU A 126 -4.54 12.20 8.76
N ALA A 127 -4.97 10.98 8.95
CA ALA A 127 -5.74 10.22 7.98
C ALA A 127 -6.68 9.26 8.74
N PRO A 128 -7.92 9.64 9.01
CA PRO A 128 -8.86 8.81 9.73
C PRO A 128 -9.01 7.41 9.15
N MET A 129 -9.16 6.40 10.02
CA MET A 129 -9.44 5.05 9.58
C MET A 129 -10.83 4.99 8.96
N ARG A 130 -10.94 4.32 7.82
CA ARG A 130 -12.24 4.11 7.19
C ARG A 130 -13.07 3.12 8.01
N ALA A 131 -14.36 3.41 8.15
CA ALA A 131 -15.32 2.44 8.67
C ALA A 131 -15.34 1.17 7.80
N ALA A 132 -15.62 0.04 8.42
CA ALA A 132 -15.60 -1.28 7.74
C ALA A 132 -16.87 -1.54 6.90
N GLU A 133 -17.38 -0.52 6.23
CA GLU A 133 -18.61 -0.57 5.41
C GLU A 133 -18.40 -1.34 4.09
N GLY A 134 -17.15 -1.49 3.68
CA GLY A 134 -16.81 -2.15 2.43
C GLY A 134 -16.91 -1.24 1.19
N PHE A 135 -16.63 -1.83 0.04
CA PHE A 135 -16.69 -1.14 -1.25
C PHE A 135 -16.98 -2.13 -2.38
N SER A 136 -17.35 -1.57 -3.54
CA SER A 136 -17.63 -2.34 -4.75
C SER A 136 -16.39 -2.48 -5.64
N ILE A 137 -16.29 -3.60 -6.36
CA ILE A 137 -15.24 -3.83 -7.36
C ILE A 137 -15.81 -4.27 -8.71
N THR A 138 -15.00 -4.10 -9.74
CA THR A 138 -15.22 -4.59 -11.08
C THR A 138 -13.88 -5.02 -11.70
N LEU A 139 -13.89 -5.60 -12.89
CA LEU A 139 -12.68 -5.95 -13.61
C LEU A 139 -12.11 -4.73 -14.35
N SER A 140 -10.83 -4.45 -14.14
CA SER A 140 -10.09 -3.42 -14.89
C SER A 140 -9.80 -3.88 -16.33
N PRO A 141 -9.91 -3.00 -17.34
CA PRO A 141 -9.39 -3.26 -18.67
C PRO A 141 -7.86 -3.24 -18.74
N TYR A 142 -7.20 -2.60 -17.76
CA TYR A 142 -5.74 -2.49 -17.70
C TYR A 142 -5.12 -3.68 -16.98
N ARG A 143 -3.81 -3.87 -17.18
CA ARG A 143 -3.04 -4.98 -16.64
C ARG A 143 -1.92 -4.48 -15.72
N LYS A 144 -1.48 -5.35 -14.81
CA LYS A 144 -0.26 -5.13 -14.02
C LYS A 144 0.96 -5.41 -14.89
N PRO A 145 2.06 -4.64 -14.75
CA PRO A 145 3.33 -5.00 -15.35
C PRO A 145 3.94 -6.22 -14.67
N SER A 146 4.91 -6.85 -15.33
CA SER A 146 5.78 -7.88 -14.74
C SER A 146 7.10 -7.26 -14.26
N MET A 147 7.88 -8.02 -13.50
CA MET A 147 9.24 -7.64 -13.08
C MET A 147 10.18 -7.31 -14.26
N GLU A 148 9.92 -7.91 -15.43
CA GLU A 148 10.71 -7.65 -16.65
C GLU A 148 10.40 -6.28 -17.27
N THR A 149 9.30 -5.66 -16.89
CA THR A 149 8.86 -4.38 -17.46
C THR A 149 8.91 -3.23 -16.47
N MET A 150 8.73 -3.50 -15.17
CA MET A 150 8.66 -2.50 -14.10
C MET A 150 9.12 -3.12 -12.77
N PRO A 151 9.70 -2.35 -11.85
CA PRO A 151 10.17 -2.84 -10.54
C PRO A 151 9.00 -3.07 -9.57
N VAL A 152 8.16 -4.09 -9.83
CA VAL A 152 6.92 -4.33 -9.07
C VAL A 152 7.13 -4.86 -7.65
N ASP A 153 8.34 -5.30 -7.32
CA ASP A 153 8.78 -5.67 -5.97
C ASP A 153 9.14 -4.45 -5.10
N ALA A 154 9.31 -3.28 -5.72
CA ALA A 154 9.49 -2.01 -5.01
C ALA A 154 8.16 -1.26 -4.86
N LYS A 155 8.02 -0.55 -3.74
CA LYS A 155 6.92 0.42 -3.57
C LYS A 155 7.32 1.76 -4.22
N ALA A 156 7.42 1.74 -5.55
CA ALA A 156 7.93 2.84 -6.36
C ALA A 156 6.82 3.75 -6.91
N GLY A 157 7.08 5.05 -6.94
CA GLY A 157 6.13 6.06 -7.42
C GLY A 157 5.72 5.84 -8.88
N CYS A 158 6.65 5.37 -9.73
CA CYS A 158 6.41 5.13 -11.16
C CYS A 158 5.33 4.06 -11.47
N LEU A 159 4.97 3.21 -10.50
CA LEU A 159 3.92 2.19 -10.67
C LEU A 159 2.50 2.75 -10.49
N TYR A 160 2.35 3.88 -9.81
CA TYR A 160 1.05 4.44 -9.42
C TYR A 160 0.23 5.06 -10.55
N PRO A 161 0.80 5.65 -11.61
CA PRO A 161 0.01 6.12 -12.75
C PRO A 161 -0.84 5.02 -13.39
N ASN A 162 -0.32 3.78 -13.48
CA ASN A 162 -1.10 2.65 -13.99
C ASN A 162 -2.24 2.24 -13.04
N ASN A 163 -1.98 2.24 -11.73
CA ASN A 163 -3.01 1.97 -10.72
C ASN A 163 -4.08 3.07 -10.71
N ALA A 164 -3.67 4.34 -10.84
CA ALA A 164 -4.57 5.48 -10.86
C ALA A 164 -5.54 5.43 -12.06
N ARG A 165 -5.04 5.13 -13.27
CA ARG A 165 -5.93 5.03 -14.46
C ARG A 165 -6.93 3.87 -14.34
N ALA A 166 -6.53 2.75 -13.72
CA ALA A 166 -7.43 1.63 -13.46
C ALA A 166 -8.53 2.03 -12.46
N LEU A 167 -8.17 2.76 -11.42
CA LEU A 167 -9.12 3.25 -10.42
C LEU A 167 -10.07 4.30 -10.99
N ILE A 168 -9.57 5.26 -11.77
CA ILE A 168 -10.38 6.29 -12.43
C ILE A 168 -11.41 5.66 -13.35
N GLU A 169 -11.01 4.67 -14.15
CA GLU A 169 -11.91 3.95 -15.07
C GLU A 169 -13.01 3.21 -14.30
N ALA A 170 -12.65 2.49 -13.24
CA ALA A 170 -13.62 1.79 -12.39
C ALA A 170 -14.61 2.77 -11.71
N ASN A 171 -14.10 3.89 -11.19
CA ASN A 171 -14.92 4.93 -10.58
C ASN A 171 -15.90 5.57 -11.59
N ALA A 172 -15.47 5.78 -12.82
CA ALA A 172 -16.35 6.28 -13.90
C ALA A 172 -17.53 5.33 -14.18
N ARG A 173 -17.40 4.04 -13.89
CA ARG A 173 -18.47 3.03 -13.95
C ARG A 173 -19.23 2.84 -12.62
N GLY A 174 -18.94 3.65 -11.58
CA GLY A 174 -19.64 3.58 -10.29
C GLY A 174 -19.12 2.49 -9.34
N PHE A 175 -17.86 2.08 -9.48
CA PHE A 175 -17.20 1.12 -8.57
C PHE A 175 -16.14 1.80 -7.71
N GLY A 176 -15.99 1.36 -6.47
CA GLY A 176 -15.01 1.91 -5.53
C GLY A 176 -13.57 1.51 -5.83
N ASN A 177 -13.36 0.35 -6.49
CA ASN A 177 -12.05 -0.17 -6.89
C ASN A 177 -12.20 -1.17 -8.03
N CYS A 178 -11.10 -1.79 -8.46
CA CYS A 178 -11.13 -2.84 -9.48
C CYS A 178 -10.10 -3.93 -9.22
N ALA A 179 -10.43 -5.16 -9.63
CA ALA A 179 -9.48 -6.25 -9.77
C ALA A 179 -8.62 -6.02 -11.02
N VAL A 180 -7.31 -6.11 -10.87
CA VAL A 180 -6.35 -5.93 -11.95
C VAL A 180 -5.66 -7.27 -12.24
N ARG A 181 -5.61 -7.65 -13.52
CA ARG A 181 -5.00 -8.91 -13.95
C ARG A 181 -3.53 -8.70 -14.34
N ASP A 182 -2.76 -9.77 -14.25
CA ASP A 182 -1.44 -9.87 -14.87
C ASP A 182 -1.53 -10.01 -16.41
N MET A 183 -0.39 -10.12 -17.06
CA MET A 183 -0.33 -10.24 -18.54
C MET A 183 -0.91 -11.57 -19.05
N LEU A 184 -0.97 -12.61 -18.22
CA LEU A 184 -1.54 -13.92 -18.56
C LEU A 184 -3.05 -14.01 -18.29
N GLY A 185 -3.64 -12.95 -17.71
CA GLY A 185 -5.08 -12.89 -17.42
C GLY A 185 -5.46 -13.39 -16.02
N ASN A 186 -4.49 -13.70 -15.18
CA ASN A 186 -4.75 -14.05 -13.79
C ASN A 186 -5.00 -12.79 -12.96
N VAL A 187 -5.85 -12.87 -11.95
CA VAL A 187 -6.03 -11.79 -10.98
C VAL A 187 -4.75 -11.64 -10.17
N ALA A 188 -4.18 -10.43 -10.16
CA ALA A 188 -2.99 -10.09 -9.40
C ALA A 188 -3.34 -9.47 -8.03
N GLU A 189 -4.05 -8.35 -8.05
CA GLU A 189 -4.49 -7.62 -6.86
C GLU A 189 -5.61 -6.63 -7.25
N LEU A 190 -6.08 -5.82 -6.31
CA LEU A 190 -6.85 -4.61 -6.60
C LEU A 190 -5.93 -3.47 -7.07
N ALA A 191 -6.49 -2.40 -7.60
CA ALA A 191 -5.69 -1.23 -8.01
C ALA A 191 -4.86 -0.64 -6.84
N THR A 192 -5.33 -0.74 -5.59
CA THR A 192 -4.71 -0.10 -4.43
C THR A 192 -4.51 -1.00 -3.20
N ALA A 193 -4.81 -2.31 -3.31
CA ALA A 193 -4.75 -3.24 -2.17
C ALA A 193 -4.59 -4.69 -2.67
N ASN A 194 -4.09 -5.57 -1.81
CA ASN A 194 -4.12 -7.00 -2.07
C ASN A 194 -5.53 -7.57 -1.88
N LEU A 195 -5.77 -8.74 -2.44
CA LEU A 195 -7.09 -9.35 -2.55
C LEU A 195 -7.11 -10.75 -1.93
N PHE A 196 -8.20 -11.06 -1.25
CA PHE A 196 -8.57 -12.39 -0.77
C PHE A 196 -9.98 -12.72 -1.23
N THR A 197 -10.22 -13.99 -1.49
CA THR A 197 -11.54 -14.54 -1.74
C THR A 197 -11.74 -15.78 -0.87
N ALA A 198 -12.97 -16.09 -0.51
CA ALA A 198 -13.27 -17.29 0.22
C ALA A 198 -14.35 -18.10 -0.50
N LYS A 199 -14.19 -19.42 -0.49
CA LYS A 199 -15.10 -20.39 -1.04
C LYS A 199 -15.06 -21.68 -0.21
N ASP A 200 -16.22 -22.21 0.15
CA ASP A 200 -16.33 -23.48 0.89
C ASP A 200 -15.43 -23.52 2.14
N SER A 201 -15.41 -22.43 2.93
CA SER A 201 -14.60 -22.27 4.15
C SER A 201 -13.08 -22.22 3.94
N VAL A 202 -12.60 -22.14 2.72
CA VAL A 202 -11.18 -21.96 2.37
C VAL A 202 -10.96 -20.53 1.88
N VAL A 203 -9.89 -19.88 2.36
CA VAL A 203 -9.45 -18.57 1.89
C VAL A 203 -8.41 -18.73 0.78
N PHE A 204 -8.57 -18.00 -0.31
CA PHE A 204 -7.63 -17.97 -1.43
C PHE A 204 -7.11 -16.56 -1.65
N THR A 205 -5.87 -16.44 -2.08
CA THR A 205 -5.26 -15.17 -2.47
C THR A 205 -4.28 -15.40 -3.61
N PRO A 206 -4.08 -14.45 -4.53
CA PRO A 206 -3.10 -14.59 -5.59
C PRO A 206 -1.72 -14.93 -5.04
N ALA A 207 -1.08 -15.98 -5.56
CA ALA A 207 0.31 -16.30 -5.25
C ALA A 207 1.23 -15.21 -5.84
N PRO A 208 2.27 -14.76 -5.10
CA PRO A 208 3.26 -13.82 -5.63
C PRO A 208 3.92 -14.36 -6.89
N ASN A 209 3.75 -13.65 -8.00
CA ASN A 209 4.24 -14.05 -9.32
C ASN A 209 5.02 -12.93 -10.03
N GLY A 210 5.49 -11.92 -9.29
CA GLY A 210 6.25 -10.79 -9.84
C GLY A 210 5.39 -9.78 -10.60
N THR A 211 4.09 -9.70 -10.33
CA THR A 211 3.19 -8.70 -10.96
C THR A 211 2.51 -7.76 -9.96
N PHE A 212 2.71 -7.98 -8.66
CA PHE A 212 2.16 -7.16 -7.60
C PHE A 212 3.05 -7.17 -6.35
N LEU A 213 2.85 -6.16 -5.51
CA LEU A 213 3.58 -6.05 -4.24
C LEU A 213 3.01 -7.04 -3.22
N ASN A 214 3.86 -7.94 -2.68
CA ASN A 214 3.48 -8.81 -1.59
C ASN A 214 3.33 -7.99 -0.29
N GLY A 215 2.12 -7.51 -0.02
CA GLY A 215 1.84 -6.55 1.04
C GLY A 215 2.15 -7.07 2.45
N ILE A 216 2.69 -6.23 3.34
CA ILE A 216 2.95 -6.57 4.75
C ILE A 216 1.64 -6.99 5.44
N THR A 217 0.59 -6.19 5.30
CA THR A 217 -0.75 -6.54 5.84
C THR A 217 -1.28 -7.85 5.25
N ARG A 218 -1.03 -8.13 3.96
CA ARG A 218 -1.41 -9.40 3.33
C ARG A 218 -0.70 -10.58 4.00
N GLN A 219 0.61 -10.50 4.16
CA GLN A 219 1.41 -11.55 4.78
C GLN A 219 0.95 -11.80 6.24
N ARG A 220 0.71 -10.72 6.99
CA ARG A 220 0.22 -10.79 8.36
C ARG A 220 -1.15 -11.51 8.43
N VAL A 221 -2.09 -11.13 7.58
CA VAL A 221 -3.42 -11.75 7.51
C VAL A 221 -3.33 -13.24 7.18
N ILE A 222 -2.46 -13.65 6.25
CA ILE A 222 -2.24 -15.07 5.93
C ILE A 222 -1.74 -15.83 7.15
N THR A 223 -0.72 -15.30 7.84
CA THR A 223 -0.16 -15.93 9.06
C THR A 223 -1.23 -16.07 10.14
N LEU A 224 -1.92 -14.99 10.48
CA LEU A 224 -2.93 -14.97 11.53
C LEU A 224 -4.10 -15.94 11.25
N LEU A 225 -4.55 -16.02 10.01
CA LEU A 225 -5.61 -16.96 9.64
C LEU A 225 -5.14 -18.41 9.75
N ARG A 226 -3.92 -18.71 9.28
CA ARG A 226 -3.34 -20.06 9.37
C ARG A 226 -3.14 -20.49 10.82
N ASP A 227 -2.62 -19.61 11.67
CA ASP A 227 -2.42 -19.86 13.10
C ASP A 227 -3.74 -20.11 13.84
N ALA A 228 -4.83 -19.49 13.36
CA ALA A 228 -6.18 -19.72 13.85
C ALA A 228 -6.88 -20.96 13.23
N GLY A 229 -6.15 -21.81 12.49
CA GLY A 229 -6.67 -23.03 11.89
C GLY A 229 -7.49 -22.84 10.61
N VAL A 230 -7.48 -21.64 10.01
CA VAL A 230 -8.15 -21.38 8.73
C VAL A 230 -7.24 -21.81 7.57
N SER A 231 -7.78 -22.61 6.65
CA SER A 231 -7.06 -22.97 5.42
C SER A 231 -6.89 -21.74 4.53
N VAL A 232 -5.64 -21.35 4.25
CA VAL A 232 -5.29 -20.24 3.35
C VAL A 232 -4.38 -20.75 2.24
N VAL A 233 -4.86 -20.66 1.01
CA VAL A 233 -4.20 -21.16 -0.21
C VAL A 233 -3.75 -19.97 -1.06
N GLU A 234 -2.45 -19.86 -1.27
CA GLU A 234 -1.86 -18.93 -2.24
C GLU A 234 -1.84 -19.63 -3.60
N THR A 235 -2.57 -19.11 -4.58
CA THR A 235 -2.79 -19.79 -5.87
C THR A 235 -3.02 -18.80 -7.00
N THR A 236 -3.07 -19.31 -8.22
CA THR A 236 -3.53 -18.56 -9.39
C THR A 236 -5.05 -18.43 -9.36
N LEU A 237 -5.55 -17.19 -9.43
CA LEU A 237 -6.98 -16.90 -9.48
C LEU A 237 -7.37 -16.31 -10.84
N ARG A 238 -8.54 -16.71 -11.34
CA ARG A 238 -9.22 -16.07 -12.46
C ARG A 238 -10.30 -15.12 -11.94
N TYR A 239 -10.76 -14.21 -12.79
CA TYR A 239 -11.83 -13.30 -12.37
C TYR A 239 -13.13 -14.07 -12.04
N SER A 240 -13.39 -15.15 -12.75
CA SER A 240 -14.52 -16.07 -12.45
C SER A 240 -14.47 -16.67 -11.04
N ASP A 241 -13.29 -16.82 -10.44
CA ASP A 241 -13.18 -17.32 -9.07
C ASP A 241 -13.68 -16.26 -8.07
N LEU A 242 -13.49 -14.97 -8.39
CA LEU A 242 -14.05 -13.87 -7.62
C LEU A 242 -15.57 -13.77 -7.81
N GLU A 243 -16.05 -13.91 -9.04
CA GLU A 243 -17.50 -13.89 -9.36
C GLU A 243 -18.26 -15.00 -8.62
N ASN A 244 -17.62 -16.15 -8.40
CA ASN A 244 -18.22 -17.32 -7.73
C ASN A 244 -17.83 -17.45 -6.24
N ALA A 245 -17.09 -16.51 -5.68
CA ALA A 245 -16.68 -16.54 -4.28
C ALA A 245 -17.87 -16.30 -3.34
N ASP A 246 -17.80 -16.90 -2.15
CA ASP A 246 -18.79 -16.65 -1.08
C ASP A 246 -18.51 -15.31 -0.40
N GLU A 247 -17.22 -14.97 -0.22
CA GLU A 247 -16.75 -13.73 0.34
C GLU A 247 -15.57 -13.18 -0.47
N ILE A 248 -15.44 -11.86 -0.51
CA ILE A 248 -14.25 -11.18 -1.03
C ILE A 248 -13.86 -10.09 -0.03
N PHE A 249 -12.57 -9.98 0.26
CA PHE A 249 -12.05 -8.89 1.08
C PHE A 249 -10.65 -8.46 0.63
N SER A 250 -10.25 -7.28 1.02
CA SER A 250 -8.95 -6.71 0.69
C SER A 250 -8.08 -6.58 1.93
N SER A 251 -6.78 -6.55 1.72
CA SER A 251 -5.81 -6.14 2.72
C SER A 251 -4.87 -5.06 2.19
N GLY A 252 -4.55 -4.10 3.06
CA GLY A 252 -3.61 -3.04 2.71
C GLY A 252 -3.46 -2.04 3.84
N ASN A 253 -2.34 -1.33 3.85
CA ASN A 253 -2.04 -0.46 4.98
C ASN A 253 -3.11 0.60 5.25
N TYR A 254 -3.74 1.16 4.21
CA TYR A 254 -4.66 2.30 4.35
C TYR A 254 -5.91 1.97 5.18
N SER A 255 -6.51 0.80 5.00
CA SER A 255 -7.73 0.39 5.70
C SER A 255 -7.60 -0.97 6.40
N LYS A 256 -6.39 -1.53 6.43
CA LYS A 256 -6.05 -2.84 6.96
C LYS A 256 -6.88 -3.94 6.29
N VAL A 257 -7.91 -4.47 6.89
CA VAL A 257 -8.76 -5.52 6.33
C VAL A 257 -10.16 -4.97 6.08
N MET A 258 -10.62 -4.97 4.80
CA MET A 258 -11.89 -4.38 4.38
C MET A 258 -12.71 -5.38 3.56
N PRO A 259 -14.04 -5.48 3.77
CA PRO A 259 -14.88 -6.34 2.95
C PRO A 259 -15.11 -5.72 1.58
N ILE A 260 -15.40 -6.56 0.62
CA ILE A 260 -15.95 -6.16 -0.68
C ILE A 260 -17.43 -6.56 -0.67
N ASN A 261 -18.30 -5.59 -0.81
CA ASN A 261 -19.75 -5.77 -0.68
C ASN A 261 -20.48 -5.88 -2.03
N ARG A 262 -19.77 -5.68 -3.14
CA ARG A 262 -20.32 -5.86 -4.49
C ARG A 262 -19.21 -6.16 -5.49
N ILE A 263 -19.43 -7.14 -6.35
CA ILE A 263 -18.63 -7.40 -7.54
C ILE A 263 -19.55 -7.32 -8.76
N ASP A 264 -19.24 -6.39 -9.68
CA ASP A 264 -20.10 -6.07 -10.83
C ASP A 264 -21.57 -5.86 -10.41
N ALA A 265 -22.50 -6.69 -10.88
CA ALA A 265 -23.91 -6.63 -10.51
C ALA A 265 -24.25 -7.43 -9.25
N ARG A 266 -23.33 -8.28 -8.74
CA ARG A 266 -23.57 -9.16 -7.61
C ARG A 266 -23.27 -8.51 -6.28
N SER A 267 -24.25 -8.41 -5.40
CA SER A 267 -24.06 -7.98 -4.00
C SER A 267 -23.49 -9.11 -3.16
N LEU A 268 -22.59 -8.76 -2.26
CA LEU A 268 -21.97 -9.67 -1.29
C LEU A 268 -22.25 -9.13 0.13
N GLN A 269 -22.33 -10.06 1.08
CA GLN A 269 -22.39 -9.68 2.50
C GLN A 269 -21.04 -9.97 3.15
N PRO A 270 -20.58 -9.13 4.08
CA PRO A 270 -19.39 -9.45 4.85
C PRO A 270 -19.54 -10.80 5.56
N GLY A 271 -18.73 -11.77 5.16
CA GLY A 271 -18.86 -13.15 5.63
C GLY A 271 -18.00 -13.45 6.88
N PRO A 272 -18.06 -14.68 7.40
CA PRO A 272 -17.38 -15.08 8.62
C PRO A 272 -15.84 -15.06 8.50
N LEU A 273 -15.28 -15.43 7.35
CA LEU A 273 -13.81 -15.47 7.16
C LEU A 273 -13.21 -14.06 7.07
N TYR A 274 -13.91 -13.12 6.40
CA TYR A 274 -13.55 -11.71 6.45
C TYR A 274 -13.56 -11.19 7.90
N ARG A 275 -14.66 -11.44 8.65
CA ARG A 275 -14.77 -10.98 10.05
C ARG A 275 -13.66 -11.55 10.90
N LYS A 276 -13.36 -12.84 10.75
CA LYS A 276 -12.26 -13.52 11.45
C LYS A 276 -10.91 -12.89 11.12
N ALA A 277 -10.62 -12.65 9.83
CA ALA A 277 -9.38 -12.00 9.40
C ALA A 277 -9.21 -10.60 10.02
N ARG A 278 -10.30 -9.81 10.05
CA ARG A 278 -10.28 -8.47 10.64
C ARG A 278 -10.10 -8.53 12.16
N GLU A 279 -10.84 -9.40 12.86
CA GLU A 279 -10.74 -9.60 14.30
C GLU A 279 -9.31 -9.99 14.72
N LEU A 280 -8.74 -10.98 14.06
CA LEU A 280 -7.37 -11.43 14.33
C LEU A 280 -6.34 -10.33 14.05
N TYR A 281 -6.53 -9.54 12.98
CA TYR A 281 -5.62 -8.44 12.70
C TYR A 281 -5.69 -7.34 13.76
N TRP A 282 -6.90 -7.00 14.24
CA TRP A 282 -7.05 -6.01 15.33
C TRP A 282 -6.50 -6.52 16.66
N ALA A 283 -6.73 -7.78 17.02
CA ALA A 283 -6.11 -8.39 18.19
C ALA A 283 -4.57 -8.29 18.11
N PHE A 284 -3.99 -8.77 17.00
CA PHE A 284 -2.54 -8.66 16.76
C PHE A 284 -2.00 -7.22 16.86
N ALA A 285 -2.76 -6.25 16.35
CA ALA A 285 -2.28 -4.85 16.32
C ALA A 285 -2.18 -4.24 17.72
N HIS A 286 -2.94 -4.78 18.71
CA HIS A 286 -3.02 -4.29 20.08
C HIS A 286 -2.25 -5.15 21.11
N ASP A 287 -1.70 -6.30 20.70
CA ASP A 287 -0.80 -7.13 21.52
C ASP A 287 0.61 -6.51 21.55
#